data_140f446cd2241e5143bc0e0812cb5170
#
_entry.id   140f446cd2241e5143bc0e0812cb5170
#
_cell.length_a   1.000
_cell.length_b   1.000
_cell.length_c   1.000
_cell.angle_alpha   90.00
_cell.angle_beta   90.00
_cell.angle_gamma   90.00
#
_symmetry.space_group_name_H-M   'P 1'
#
loop_
_entity.id
_entity.type
_entity.pdbx_description
1 polymer ?
#
loop_
_entity_poly.entity_id
_entity_poly.type
_entity_poly.pdbx_seq_one_letter_code
_entity_poly.pdbx_strand_id
1 'polypeptide(L)'
;KDTLSLLKKMVSNGELKSLPIERVLEELKKGLAGMYPSKMFYYLCECDALNQIFPGINADKKLDSNFVALGHTLDKKIVNVATEFRILLVLLIPYFSESFMEDENNLLRHLKLSNTQKKVYEALKSEKDNLDNFLTLKLNKKLDCLYRLDFFRRPKIIFEILNMLMILSISKNESINLDSSNNFEANQEDFIKGRSKLLQNITKLLEAIIELSAKEKKSFESVMNGDQIKKQIYEDRLLILKKLDAE
;
A
#
# COMPACT_ATOMS: atom_id res chain seq x y z
N LYS A 1 -10.78 6.01 32.67
CA LYS A 1 -12.20 5.78 32.25
C LYS A 1 -12.87 7.09 31.83
N ASP A 2 -12.62 8.20 32.51
CA ASP A 2 -13.29 9.49 32.24
C ASP A 2 -12.91 10.10 30.87
N THR A 3 -11.64 10.01 30.48
CA THR A 3 -11.15 10.55 29.20
C THR A 3 -11.79 9.87 27.98
N LEU A 4 -11.90 8.52 27.98
CA LEU A 4 -12.54 7.80 26.87
C LEU A 4 -14.03 8.11 26.76
N SER A 5 -14.74 8.22 27.90
CA SER A 5 -16.14 8.63 27.94
C SER A 5 -16.32 10.05 27.37
N LEU A 6 -15.42 10.98 27.70
CA LEU A 6 -15.42 12.32 27.14
C LEU A 6 -15.18 12.30 25.63
N LEU A 7 -14.19 11.54 25.14
CA LEU A 7 -13.92 11.41 23.71
C LEU A 7 -15.14 10.86 22.95
N LYS A 8 -15.78 9.78 23.47
CA LYS A 8 -17.01 9.21 22.87
C LYS A 8 -18.11 10.28 22.77
N LYS A 9 -18.28 11.10 23.82
CA LYS A 9 -19.26 12.20 23.82
C LYS A 9 -18.93 13.28 22.79
N MET A 10 -17.67 13.69 22.67
CA MET A 10 -17.24 14.69 21.70
C MET A 10 -17.47 14.20 20.25
N VAL A 11 -17.12 12.94 19.97
CA VAL A 11 -17.35 12.33 18.66
C VAL A 11 -18.85 12.23 18.36
N SER A 12 -19.68 11.75 19.32
CA SER A 12 -21.13 11.65 19.14
C SER A 12 -21.82 13.00 18.95
N ASN A 13 -21.28 14.08 19.54
CA ASN A 13 -21.74 15.43 19.33
C ASN A 13 -21.32 16.03 17.95
N GLY A 14 -20.53 15.30 17.16
CA GLY A 14 -20.06 15.75 15.85
C GLY A 14 -18.91 16.76 15.89
N GLU A 15 -18.26 16.94 17.02
CA GLU A 15 -17.15 17.90 17.17
C GLU A 15 -15.99 17.61 16.22
N LEU A 16 -15.76 16.32 15.91
CA LEU A 16 -14.74 15.91 14.96
C LEU A 16 -15.00 16.43 13.53
N LYS A 17 -16.28 16.51 13.12
CA LYS A 17 -16.68 17.03 11.81
C LYS A 17 -16.44 18.53 11.65
N SER A 18 -16.29 19.25 12.75
CA SER A 18 -15.99 20.69 12.73
C SER A 18 -14.51 20.99 12.53
N LEU A 19 -13.63 19.98 12.64
CA LEU A 19 -12.19 20.14 12.47
C LEU A 19 -11.83 20.19 10.98
N PRO A 20 -10.89 21.07 10.57
CA PRO A 20 -10.32 21.02 9.23
C PRO A 20 -9.70 19.66 8.95
N ILE A 21 -10.04 19.06 7.80
CA ILE A 21 -9.57 17.71 7.44
C ILE A 21 -8.03 17.63 7.40
N GLU A 22 -7.36 18.68 7.01
CA GLU A 22 -5.90 18.76 6.97
C GLU A 22 -5.30 18.55 8.36
N ARG A 23 -5.91 19.13 9.40
CA ARG A 23 -5.48 18.94 10.79
C ARG A 23 -5.70 17.50 11.25
N VAL A 24 -6.85 16.92 10.92
CA VAL A 24 -7.15 15.52 11.24
C VAL A 24 -6.14 14.60 10.57
N LEU A 25 -5.83 14.83 9.29
CA LEU A 25 -4.84 14.03 8.56
C LEU A 25 -3.42 14.17 9.12
N GLU A 26 -3.01 15.35 9.55
CA GLU A 26 -1.70 15.53 10.18
C GLU A 26 -1.59 14.75 11.51
N GLU A 27 -2.63 14.76 12.33
CA GLU A 27 -2.64 13.96 13.57
C GLU A 27 -2.68 12.45 13.27
N LEU A 28 -3.44 12.01 12.25
CA LEU A 28 -3.41 10.61 11.80
C LEU A 28 -2.01 10.19 11.31
N LYS A 29 -1.35 11.02 10.50
CA LYS A 29 0.02 10.75 10.04
C LYS A 29 0.99 10.61 11.23
N LYS A 30 0.88 11.48 12.23
CA LYS A 30 1.68 11.39 13.46
C LYS A 30 1.40 10.09 14.20
N GLY A 31 0.13 9.72 14.35
CA GLY A 31 -0.27 8.47 14.98
C GLY A 31 0.24 7.24 14.25
N LEU A 32 0.14 7.22 12.90
CA LEU A 32 0.65 6.14 12.05
C LEU A 32 2.18 6.05 12.05
N ALA A 33 2.89 7.15 12.31
CA ALA A 33 4.34 7.19 12.44
C ALA A 33 4.82 6.93 13.88
N GLY A 34 3.90 6.91 14.84
CA GLY A 34 4.18 6.76 16.26
C GLY A 34 4.73 5.39 16.66
N MET A 35 4.89 5.20 17.97
CA MET A 35 5.40 3.94 18.49
C MET A 35 4.32 2.84 18.53
N TYR A 36 3.07 3.21 18.72
CA TYR A 36 1.94 2.29 18.91
C TYR A 36 0.72 2.69 18.06
N PRO A 37 0.78 2.59 16.71
CA PRO A 37 -0.38 2.79 15.84
C PRO A 37 -1.60 1.95 16.20
N SER A 38 -1.40 0.73 16.75
CA SER A 38 -2.50 -0.13 17.21
C SER A 38 -3.36 0.53 18.28
N LYS A 39 -2.75 1.24 19.23
CA LYS A 39 -3.50 1.98 20.27
C LYS A 39 -4.33 3.11 19.67
N MET A 40 -3.80 3.80 18.66
CA MET A 40 -4.55 4.84 17.95
C MET A 40 -5.80 4.25 17.31
N PHE A 41 -5.67 3.17 16.53
CA PHE A 41 -6.81 2.51 15.89
C PHE A 41 -7.81 1.99 16.92
N TYR A 42 -7.34 1.34 17.99
CA TYR A 42 -8.22 0.88 19.07
C TYR A 42 -9.11 2.01 19.61
N TYR A 43 -8.54 3.17 19.92
CA TYR A 43 -9.34 4.30 20.43
C TYR A 43 -10.22 4.94 19.35
N LEU A 44 -9.80 5.00 18.10
CA LEU A 44 -10.62 5.51 17.00
C LEU A 44 -11.85 4.61 16.76
N CYS A 45 -11.69 3.28 16.81
CA CYS A 45 -12.80 2.32 16.73
C CYS A 45 -13.71 2.45 17.95
N GLU A 46 -13.14 2.45 19.19
CA GLU A 46 -13.90 2.57 20.42
C GLU A 46 -14.76 3.83 20.52
N CYS A 47 -14.32 4.92 19.88
CA CYS A 47 -15.04 6.20 19.85
C CYS A 47 -15.95 6.37 18.64
N ASP A 48 -16.03 5.39 17.72
CA ASP A 48 -16.73 5.51 16.42
C ASP A 48 -16.24 6.72 15.59
N ALA A 49 -14.94 7.03 15.74
CA ALA A 49 -14.35 8.19 15.05
C ALA A 49 -14.00 7.89 13.59
N LEU A 50 -13.71 6.62 13.24
CA LEU A 50 -13.30 6.24 11.88
C LEU A 50 -14.36 6.59 10.85
N ASN A 51 -15.64 6.37 11.12
CA ASN A 51 -16.77 6.71 10.25
C ASN A 51 -16.88 8.21 9.97
N GLN A 52 -16.46 9.05 10.92
CA GLN A 52 -16.47 10.50 10.76
C GLN A 52 -15.25 11.02 10.01
N ILE A 53 -14.09 10.38 10.22
CA ILE A 53 -12.83 10.74 9.53
C ILE A 53 -12.85 10.26 8.08
N PHE A 54 -13.39 9.07 7.84
CA PHE A 54 -13.43 8.41 6.53
C PHE A 54 -14.90 8.17 6.11
N PRO A 55 -15.64 9.20 5.72
CA PRO A 55 -17.03 9.04 5.30
C PRO A 55 -17.13 8.09 4.10
N GLY A 56 -18.07 7.16 4.14
CA GLY A 56 -18.24 6.12 3.14
C GLY A 56 -17.50 4.80 3.44
N ILE A 57 -16.67 4.78 4.48
CA ILE A 57 -16.19 3.53 5.06
C ILE A 57 -17.20 3.10 6.12
N ASN A 58 -18.08 2.17 5.79
CA ASN A 58 -18.98 1.60 6.77
C ASN A 58 -18.21 0.64 7.69
N ALA A 59 -17.62 1.20 8.76
CA ALA A 59 -16.88 0.41 9.73
C ALA A 59 -17.86 -0.47 10.51
N ASP A 60 -17.81 -1.76 10.23
CA ASP A 60 -18.38 -2.82 11.05
C ASP A 60 -17.31 -3.41 11.98
N LYS A 61 -17.69 -4.32 12.87
CA LYS A 61 -16.75 -4.96 13.80
C LYS A 61 -15.59 -5.68 13.08
N LYS A 62 -15.84 -6.22 11.89
CA LYS A 62 -14.82 -6.89 11.09
C LYS A 62 -13.81 -5.89 10.54
N LEU A 63 -14.27 -4.75 10.07
CA LEU A 63 -13.41 -3.69 9.55
C LEU A 63 -12.61 -3.02 10.67
N ASP A 64 -13.22 -2.83 11.85
CA ASP A 64 -12.52 -2.37 13.06
C ASP A 64 -11.37 -3.32 13.43
N SER A 65 -11.59 -4.62 13.41
CA SER A 65 -10.55 -5.64 13.64
C SER A 65 -9.41 -5.51 12.63
N ASN A 66 -9.71 -5.23 11.36
CA ASN A 66 -8.69 -5.05 10.32
C ASN A 66 -7.86 -3.77 10.53
N PHE A 67 -8.47 -2.67 11.00
CA PHE A 67 -7.72 -1.45 11.35
C PHE A 67 -6.80 -1.69 12.56
N VAL A 68 -7.28 -2.40 13.57
CA VAL A 68 -6.46 -2.76 14.72
C VAL A 68 -5.32 -3.69 14.32
N ALA A 69 -5.56 -4.69 13.46
CA ALA A 69 -4.55 -5.58 12.90
C ALA A 69 -3.49 -4.82 12.07
N LEU A 70 -3.91 -3.83 11.26
CA LEU A 70 -2.99 -2.92 10.59
C LEU A 70 -2.10 -2.20 11.60
N GLY A 71 -2.69 -1.69 12.68
CA GLY A 71 -1.96 -1.03 13.75
C GLY A 71 -0.91 -1.93 14.38
N HIS A 72 -1.26 -3.17 14.71
CA HIS A 72 -0.31 -4.16 15.27
C HIS A 72 0.81 -4.49 14.29
N THR A 73 0.51 -4.61 12.99
CA THR A 73 1.54 -4.82 11.96
C THR A 73 2.52 -3.64 11.89
N LEU A 74 2.01 -2.41 11.99
CA LEU A 74 2.84 -1.21 12.02
C LEU A 74 3.67 -1.09 13.32
N ASP A 75 3.14 -1.52 14.47
CA ASP A 75 3.86 -1.55 15.74
C ASP A 75 5.14 -2.41 15.65
N LYS A 76 5.08 -3.52 14.90
CA LYS A 76 6.22 -4.45 14.73
C LYS A 76 7.37 -3.87 13.93
N LYS A 77 7.15 -2.80 13.18
CA LYS A 77 8.16 -2.12 12.33
C LYS A 77 8.95 -3.04 11.41
N ILE A 78 8.32 -4.13 10.95
CA ILE A 78 8.93 -5.14 10.07
C ILE A 78 9.35 -4.51 8.75
N VAL A 79 8.53 -3.59 8.25
CA VAL A 79 8.73 -2.89 6.98
C VAL A 79 8.50 -1.41 7.20
N ASN A 80 9.32 -0.59 6.56
CA ASN A 80 9.17 0.86 6.63
C ASN A 80 8.47 1.39 5.36
N VAL A 81 7.41 2.17 5.57
CA VAL A 81 6.72 2.94 4.53
C VAL A 81 6.89 4.41 4.86
N ALA A 82 7.21 5.22 3.86
CA ALA A 82 7.34 6.66 4.05
C ALA A 82 6.04 7.25 4.63
N THR A 83 6.18 8.19 5.57
CA THR A 83 5.06 8.73 6.35
C THR A 83 3.92 9.26 5.48
N GLU A 84 4.26 9.88 4.34
CA GLU A 84 3.28 10.42 3.38
C GLU A 84 2.40 9.34 2.73
N PHE A 85 2.88 8.09 2.63
CA PHE A 85 2.12 6.98 2.03
C PHE A 85 1.36 6.13 3.07
N ARG A 86 1.66 6.26 4.37
CA ARG A 86 1.00 5.44 5.40
C ARG A 86 -0.52 5.65 5.45
N ILE A 87 -1.01 6.84 5.11
CA ILE A 87 -2.45 7.09 5.02
C ILE A 87 -3.13 6.22 3.95
N LEU A 88 -2.40 5.82 2.90
CA LEU A 88 -2.93 4.94 1.87
C LEU A 88 -3.18 3.53 2.40
N LEU A 89 -2.40 3.07 3.38
CA LEU A 89 -2.66 1.79 4.05
C LEU A 89 -4.05 1.77 4.68
N VAL A 90 -4.44 2.87 5.34
CA VAL A 90 -5.76 3.00 5.96
C VAL A 90 -6.86 2.95 4.89
N LEU A 91 -6.68 3.66 3.78
CA LEU A 91 -7.64 3.70 2.68
C LEU A 91 -7.77 2.38 1.93
N LEU A 92 -6.73 1.56 1.95
CA LEU A 92 -6.71 0.27 1.25
C LEU A 92 -7.26 -0.88 2.10
N ILE A 93 -7.36 -0.72 3.42
CA ILE A 93 -7.91 -1.76 4.31
C ILE A 93 -9.30 -2.24 3.85
N PRO A 94 -10.30 -1.38 3.58
CA PRO A 94 -11.61 -1.84 3.12
C PRO A 94 -11.53 -2.67 1.84
N TYR A 95 -10.69 -2.23 0.89
CA TYR A 95 -10.48 -2.94 -0.38
C TYR A 95 -9.84 -4.33 -0.19
N PHE A 96 -8.83 -4.43 0.68
CA PHE A 96 -8.15 -5.69 0.98
C PHE A 96 -8.97 -6.62 1.88
N SER A 97 -9.94 -6.08 2.63
CA SER A 97 -10.86 -6.81 3.49
C SER A 97 -12.16 -7.22 2.78
N GLU A 98 -12.28 -6.90 1.48
CA GLU A 98 -13.49 -7.13 0.70
C GLU A 98 -14.73 -6.42 1.30
N SER A 99 -14.49 -5.30 2.00
CA SER A 99 -15.52 -4.47 2.57
C SER A 99 -15.97 -3.41 1.56
N PHE A 100 -17.24 -3.05 1.61
CA PHE A 100 -17.81 -2.09 0.68
C PHE A 100 -17.46 -0.65 1.07
N MET A 101 -17.11 0.17 0.08
CA MET A 101 -16.90 1.61 0.23
C MET A 101 -17.93 2.34 -0.65
N GLU A 102 -18.81 3.13 -0.05
CA GLU A 102 -19.97 3.71 -0.76
C GLU A 102 -19.57 4.78 -1.76
N ASP A 103 -18.69 5.71 -1.42
CA ASP A 103 -18.27 6.82 -2.30
C ASP A 103 -16.78 7.10 -2.18
N GLU A 104 -16.00 6.23 -2.81
CA GLU A 104 -14.55 6.34 -2.83
C GLU A 104 -14.03 7.67 -3.42
N ASN A 105 -14.65 8.14 -4.49
CA ASN A 105 -14.23 9.38 -5.14
C ASN A 105 -14.44 10.60 -4.24
N ASN A 106 -15.51 10.61 -3.47
CA ASN A 106 -15.77 11.66 -2.51
C ASN A 106 -14.77 11.58 -1.36
N LEU A 107 -14.46 10.38 -0.86
CA LEU A 107 -13.47 10.18 0.17
C LEU A 107 -12.08 10.66 -0.27
N LEU A 108 -11.62 10.28 -1.47
CA LEU A 108 -10.32 10.72 -1.99
C LEU A 108 -10.24 12.25 -2.19
N ARG A 109 -11.35 12.89 -2.56
CA ARG A 109 -11.44 14.35 -2.64
C ARG A 109 -11.44 15.00 -1.26
N HIS A 110 -12.20 14.45 -0.31
CA HIS A 110 -12.26 14.89 1.08
C HIS A 110 -10.88 14.89 1.74
N LEU A 111 -10.10 13.84 1.53
CA LEU A 111 -8.76 13.68 2.10
C LEU A 111 -7.68 14.52 1.40
N LYS A 112 -8.00 15.22 0.34
CA LYS A 112 -7.06 16.10 -0.40
C LYS A 112 -5.72 15.46 -0.70
N LEU A 113 -5.72 14.19 -1.13
CA LEU A 113 -4.51 13.45 -1.46
C LEU A 113 -3.72 14.16 -2.56
N SER A 114 -2.40 14.15 -2.46
CA SER A 114 -1.52 14.61 -3.53
C SER A 114 -1.67 13.74 -4.81
N ASN A 115 -1.31 14.30 -5.97
CA ASN A 115 -1.37 13.57 -7.23
C ASN A 115 -0.51 12.28 -7.20
N THR A 116 0.60 12.29 -6.48
CA THR A 116 1.44 11.10 -6.30
C THR A 116 0.74 10.05 -5.46
N GLN A 117 0.13 10.44 -4.34
CA GLN A 117 -0.64 9.52 -3.49
C GLN A 117 -1.83 8.90 -4.23
N LYS A 118 -2.59 9.71 -5.00
CA LYS A 118 -3.69 9.20 -5.84
C LYS A 118 -3.22 8.16 -6.85
N LYS A 119 -2.13 8.44 -7.57
CA LYS A 119 -1.56 7.48 -8.53
C LYS A 119 -1.10 6.19 -7.86
N VAL A 120 -0.46 6.26 -6.70
CA VAL A 120 -0.04 5.08 -5.95
C VAL A 120 -1.24 4.28 -5.46
N TYR A 121 -2.28 4.95 -4.97
CA TYR A 121 -3.52 4.32 -4.55
C TYR A 121 -4.20 3.56 -5.69
N GLU A 122 -4.39 4.22 -6.84
CA GLU A 122 -5.00 3.62 -8.04
C GLU A 122 -4.16 2.44 -8.57
N ALA A 123 -2.84 2.60 -8.58
CA ALA A 123 -1.92 1.55 -9.02
C ALA A 123 -2.01 0.32 -8.10
N LEU A 124 -2.05 0.50 -6.79
CA LEU A 124 -2.23 -0.59 -5.83
C LEU A 124 -3.57 -1.30 -6.01
N LYS A 125 -4.64 -0.55 -6.27
CA LYS A 125 -5.97 -1.12 -6.54
C LYS A 125 -6.00 -1.95 -7.81
N SER A 126 -5.49 -1.38 -8.91
CA SER A 126 -5.58 -2.00 -10.24
C SER A 126 -4.60 -3.16 -10.44
N GLU A 127 -3.43 -3.13 -9.80
CA GLU A 127 -2.36 -4.10 -10.02
C GLU A 127 -2.18 -5.10 -8.86
N LYS A 128 -3.06 -5.09 -7.88
CA LYS A 128 -2.97 -5.98 -6.70
C LYS A 128 -2.73 -7.44 -7.10
N ASP A 129 -3.60 -8.00 -7.95
CA ASP A 129 -3.54 -9.41 -8.33
C ASP A 129 -2.29 -9.72 -9.17
N ASN A 130 -1.86 -8.78 -10.02
CA ASN A 130 -0.63 -8.89 -10.78
C ASN A 130 0.60 -8.83 -9.88
N LEU A 131 0.59 -7.99 -8.84
CA LEU A 131 1.69 -7.87 -7.88
C LEU A 131 1.75 -9.08 -6.94
N ASP A 132 0.61 -9.60 -6.51
CA ASP A 132 0.55 -10.82 -5.68
C ASP A 132 1.10 -12.06 -6.41
N ASN A 133 0.88 -12.12 -7.73
CA ASN A 133 1.33 -13.21 -8.58
C ASN A 133 2.53 -12.84 -9.49
N PHE A 134 3.26 -11.76 -9.19
CA PHE A 134 4.22 -11.16 -10.09
C PHE A 134 5.26 -12.15 -10.63
N LEU A 135 5.81 -13.03 -9.78
CA LEU A 135 6.83 -14.01 -10.19
C LEU A 135 6.32 -15.04 -11.19
N THR A 136 5.03 -15.37 -11.14
CA THR A 136 4.41 -16.38 -12.03
C THR A 136 3.82 -15.78 -13.30
N LEU A 137 3.77 -14.44 -13.41
CA LEU A 137 3.28 -13.77 -14.61
C LEU A 137 4.17 -14.04 -15.82
N LYS A 138 3.56 -14.08 -17.00
CA LYS A 138 4.29 -14.02 -18.27
C LYS A 138 5.07 -12.72 -18.36
N LEU A 139 6.25 -12.76 -19.01
CA LEU A 139 7.19 -11.63 -19.11
C LEU A 139 6.57 -10.31 -19.58
N ASN A 140 5.77 -10.37 -20.64
CA ASN A 140 5.06 -9.18 -21.14
C ASN A 140 4.09 -8.61 -20.10
N LYS A 141 3.36 -9.45 -19.34
CA LYS A 141 2.49 -8.98 -18.25
C LYS A 141 3.27 -8.38 -17.10
N LYS A 142 4.45 -8.95 -16.75
CA LYS A 142 5.36 -8.34 -15.77
C LYS A 142 5.76 -6.94 -16.22
N LEU A 143 6.20 -6.81 -17.46
CA LEU A 143 6.64 -5.54 -18.01
C LEU A 143 5.50 -4.52 -18.08
N ASP A 144 4.31 -4.91 -18.52
CA ASP A 144 3.12 -4.05 -18.56
C ASP A 144 2.71 -3.58 -17.16
N CYS A 145 2.76 -4.44 -16.15
CA CYS A 145 2.54 -4.08 -14.76
C CYS A 145 3.52 -2.99 -14.30
N LEU A 146 4.83 -3.16 -14.58
CA LEU A 146 5.86 -2.16 -14.24
C LEU A 146 5.63 -0.81 -14.94
N TYR A 147 5.14 -0.83 -16.20
CA TYR A 147 4.77 0.40 -16.91
C TYR A 147 3.56 1.10 -16.25
N ARG A 148 2.51 0.35 -15.89
CA ARG A 148 1.33 0.92 -15.22
C ARG A 148 1.65 1.49 -13.84
N LEU A 149 2.63 0.92 -13.15
CA LEU A 149 3.16 1.42 -11.88
C LEU A 149 4.08 2.65 -12.03
N ASP A 150 4.27 3.17 -13.26
CA ASP A 150 5.21 4.27 -13.58
C ASP A 150 6.65 4.00 -13.08
N PHE A 151 7.02 2.71 -12.99
CA PHE A 151 8.28 2.26 -12.40
C PHE A 151 9.50 2.89 -13.04
N PHE A 152 9.57 2.90 -14.38
CA PHE A 152 10.75 3.39 -15.11
C PHE A 152 11.01 4.88 -14.97
N ARG A 153 9.99 5.65 -14.55
CA ARG A 153 10.13 7.08 -14.27
C ARG A 153 10.35 7.37 -12.79
N ARG A 154 9.81 6.52 -11.90
CA ARG A 154 9.79 6.71 -10.46
C ARG A 154 10.10 5.42 -9.71
N PRO A 155 11.31 4.84 -9.87
CA PRO A 155 11.64 3.53 -9.31
C PRO A 155 11.48 3.48 -7.78
N LYS A 156 11.70 4.59 -7.07
CA LYS A 156 11.52 4.64 -5.60
C LYS A 156 10.08 4.36 -5.14
N ILE A 157 9.07 4.71 -5.95
CA ILE A 157 7.67 4.50 -5.59
C ILE A 157 7.33 3.01 -5.54
N ILE A 158 7.97 2.18 -6.36
CA ILE A 158 7.71 0.74 -6.35
C ILE A 158 8.08 0.10 -5.01
N PHE A 159 9.16 0.57 -4.37
CA PHE A 159 9.55 0.06 -3.05
C PHE A 159 8.48 0.40 -2.00
N GLU A 160 7.92 1.61 -2.07
CA GLU A 160 6.80 1.99 -1.20
C GLU A 160 5.55 1.13 -1.46
N ILE A 161 5.22 0.87 -2.73
CA ILE A 161 4.12 0.00 -3.14
C ILE A 161 4.31 -1.42 -2.59
N LEU A 162 5.48 -2.01 -2.78
CA LEU A 162 5.79 -3.37 -2.31
C LEU A 162 5.77 -3.45 -0.77
N ASN A 163 6.29 -2.44 -0.10
CA ASN A 163 6.26 -2.35 1.36
C ASN A 163 4.82 -2.23 1.88
N MET A 164 3.98 -1.43 1.22
CA MET A 164 2.56 -1.31 1.57
C MET A 164 1.82 -2.63 1.35
N LEU A 165 2.04 -3.33 0.23
CA LEU A 165 1.44 -4.64 -0.02
C LEU A 165 1.85 -5.66 1.02
N MET A 166 3.12 -5.66 1.45
CA MET A 166 3.60 -6.52 2.51
C MET A 166 2.87 -6.26 3.82
N ILE A 167 2.76 -5.00 4.23
CA ILE A 167 2.02 -4.61 5.45
C ILE A 167 0.55 -5.05 5.37
N LEU A 168 -0.14 -4.76 4.26
CA LEU A 168 -1.54 -5.13 4.07
C LEU A 168 -1.76 -6.65 4.09
N SER A 169 -0.85 -7.42 3.51
CA SER A 169 -0.92 -8.88 3.51
C SER A 169 -0.70 -9.47 4.90
N ILE A 170 0.26 -8.94 5.68
CA ILE A 170 0.49 -9.35 7.08
C ILE A 170 -0.74 -8.99 7.93
N SER A 171 -1.26 -7.78 7.78
CA SER A 171 -2.43 -7.30 8.49
C SER A 171 -3.68 -8.16 8.24
N LYS A 172 -3.91 -8.58 6.97
CA LYS A 172 -5.01 -9.50 6.63
C LYS A 172 -4.90 -10.83 7.36
N ASN A 173 -3.69 -11.39 7.46
CA ASN A 173 -3.47 -12.65 8.18
C ASN A 173 -3.63 -12.48 9.70
N GLU A 174 -3.24 -11.35 10.26
CA GLU A 174 -3.47 -11.05 11.69
C GLU A 174 -4.95 -10.94 12.04
N SER A 175 -5.76 -10.30 11.20
CA SER A 175 -7.20 -10.18 11.43
C SER A 175 -7.92 -11.54 11.47
N ILE A 176 -7.52 -12.48 10.59
CA ILE A 176 -8.07 -13.84 10.57
C ILE A 176 -7.77 -14.60 11.87
N ASN A 177 -6.65 -14.30 12.51
CA ASN A 177 -6.18 -15.02 13.69
C ASN A 177 -6.64 -14.40 15.02
N LEU A 178 -7.05 -13.13 15.03
CA LEU A 178 -7.77 -12.57 16.19
C LEU A 178 -9.10 -13.27 16.42
N ASP A 179 -9.67 -13.88 15.36
CA ASP A 179 -10.90 -14.68 15.42
C ASP A 179 -10.66 -16.18 15.72
N SER A 180 -9.40 -16.66 15.65
CA SER A 180 -9.06 -18.08 15.83
C SER A 180 -7.78 -18.26 16.67
N SER A 181 -7.91 -18.84 17.85
CA SER A 181 -6.84 -19.03 18.85
C SER A 181 -5.90 -20.21 18.55
N ASN A 182 -5.26 -20.32 17.37
CA ASN A 182 -4.35 -21.45 17.12
C ASN A 182 -3.11 -21.10 16.27
N ASN A 183 -1.93 -21.46 16.80
CA ASN A 183 -0.61 -21.64 16.14
C ASN A 183 -0.12 -20.54 15.18
N PHE A 184 0.03 -19.34 15.67
CA PHE A 184 0.25 -18.15 14.86
C PHE A 184 1.73 -17.86 14.49
N GLU A 185 2.68 -18.13 15.39
CA GLU A 185 4.06 -17.64 15.23
C GLU A 185 4.84 -18.31 14.08
N ALA A 186 4.70 -19.62 13.90
CA ALA A 186 5.43 -20.37 12.87
C ALA A 186 4.99 -20.00 11.43
N ASN A 187 3.69 -19.84 11.19
CA ASN A 187 3.15 -19.49 9.87
C ASN A 187 3.50 -18.05 9.45
N GLN A 188 3.66 -17.14 10.42
CA GLN A 188 4.00 -15.75 10.16
C GLN A 188 5.45 -15.57 9.71
N GLU A 189 6.40 -16.31 10.31
CA GLU A 189 7.80 -16.26 9.91
C GLU A 189 8.01 -16.75 8.47
N ASP A 190 7.38 -17.86 8.08
CA ASP A 190 7.50 -18.39 6.72
C ASP A 190 6.83 -17.49 5.68
N PHE A 191 5.71 -16.86 6.02
CA PHE A 191 5.06 -15.86 5.17
C PHE A 191 5.93 -14.61 5.00
N ILE A 192 6.50 -14.09 6.09
CA ILE A 192 7.41 -12.94 6.06
C ILE A 192 8.66 -13.28 5.25
N LYS A 193 9.26 -14.47 5.45
CA LYS A 193 10.41 -14.95 4.68
C LYS A 193 10.09 -15.06 3.19
N GLY A 194 8.93 -15.66 2.83
CA GLY A 194 8.48 -15.76 1.45
C GLY A 194 8.31 -14.40 0.77
N ARG A 195 7.65 -13.46 1.43
CA ARG A 195 7.45 -12.08 0.94
C ARG A 195 8.75 -11.27 0.94
N SER A 196 9.63 -11.48 1.90
CA SER A 196 10.96 -10.86 1.93
C SER A 196 11.81 -11.34 0.75
N LYS A 197 11.74 -12.64 0.42
CA LYS A 197 12.40 -13.22 -0.76
C LYS A 197 11.81 -12.67 -2.06
N LEU A 198 10.49 -12.51 -2.14
CA LEU A 198 9.81 -11.87 -3.26
C LEU A 198 10.29 -10.42 -3.46
N LEU A 199 10.34 -9.64 -2.37
CA LEU A 199 10.87 -8.27 -2.38
C LEU A 199 12.32 -8.24 -2.85
N GLN A 200 13.20 -9.12 -2.33
CA GLN A 200 14.59 -9.21 -2.76
C GLN A 200 14.73 -9.54 -4.24
N ASN A 201 13.95 -10.50 -4.76
CA ASN A 201 13.97 -10.86 -6.16
C ASN A 201 13.46 -9.72 -7.06
N ILE A 202 12.37 -9.04 -6.68
CA ILE A 202 11.88 -7.87 -7.40
C ILE A 202 12.92 -6.75 -7.33
N THR A 203 13.57 -6.53 -6.19
CA THR A 203 14.62 -5.51 -6.05
C THR A 203 15.79 -5.77 -6.98
N LYS A 204 16.33 -6.99 -7.01
CA LYS A 204 17.42 -7.38 -7.94
C LYS A 204 17.02 -7.20 -9.40
N LEU A 205 15.81 -7.63 -9.75
CA LEU A 205 15.23 -7.46 -11.09
C LEU A 205 15.17 -5.98 -11.48
N LEU A 206 14.79 -5.12 -10.54
CA LEU A 206 14.65 -3.69 -10.74
C LEU A 206 16.01 -3.00 -10.87
N GLU A 207 16.99 -3.38 -10.06
CA GLU A 207 18.37 -2.86 -10.15
C GLU A 207 18.99 -3.18 -11.50
N ALA A 208 18.85 -4.44 -11.96
CA ALA A 208 19.33 -4.86 -13.28
C ALA A 208 18.63 -4.08 -14.43
N ILE A 209 17.32 -3.85 -14.36
CA ILE A 209 16.60 -3.05 -15.37
C ILE A 209 17.06 -1.59 -15.35
N ILE A 210 17.30 -1.00 -14.17
CA ILE A 210 17.79 0.39 -14.04
C ILE A 210 19.18 0.53 -14.66
N GLU A 211 20.10 -0.38 -14.33
CA GLU A 211 21.47 -0.35 -14.87
C GLU A 211 21.48 -0.44 -16.40
N LEU A 212 20.62 -1.28 -16.97
CA LEU A 212 20.55 -1.49 -18.40
C LEU A 212 19.87 -0.32 -19.11
N SER A 213 18.80 0.25 -18.55
CA SER A 213 18.18 1.47 -19.11
C SER A 213 19.09 2.70 -19.03
N ALA A 214 20.04 2.74 -18.11
CA ALA A 214 21.08 3.77 -18.06
C ALA A 214 22.15 3.60 -19.18
N LYS A 215 22.44 2.35 -19.57
CA LYS A 215 23.34 2.04 -20.69
C LYS A 215 22.68 2.31 -22.06
N GLU A 216 21.40 2.01 -22.21
CA GLU A 216 20.62 2.16 -23.45
C GLU A 216 20.44 3.61 -23.88
N LYS A 217 20.34 4.57 -22.96
CA LYS A 217 20.23 6.01 -23.29
C LYS A 217 21.39 6.54 -24.15
N LYS A 218 22.49 5.80 -24.26
CA LYS A 218 23.67 6.20 -25.05
C LYS A 218 23.71 5.60 -26.47
N SER A 219 22.79 4.69 -26.85
CA SER A 219 22.93 3.89 -28.06
C SER A 219 21.85 4.11 -29.13
N PHE A 220 20.90 5.03 -28.92
CA PHE A 220 19.87 5.28 -29.95
C PHE A 220 20.47 6.08 -31.11
N GLU A 221 20.55 5.45 -32.26
CA GLU A 221 20.97 6.11 -33.51
C GLU A 221 19.96 7.21 -33.93
N SER A 222 20.46 8.27 -34.50
CA SER A 222 19.76 9.52 -34.86
C SER A 222 18.63 9.40 -35.92
N VAL A 223 18.22 8.20 -36.30
CA VAL A 223 17.32 7.91 -37.42
C VAL A 223 15.93 7.38 -37.00
N MET A 224 15.74 7.00 -35.74
CA MET A 224 14.47 6.40 -35.30
C MET A 224 13.45 7.46 -34.88
N ASN A 225 12.18 7.27 -35.29
CA ASN A 225 11.09 8.09 -34.79
C ASN A 225 10.67 7.67 -33.34
N GLY A 226 9.90 8.52 -32.66
CA GLY A 226 9.56 8.32 -31.26
C GLY A 226 8.85 7.00 -30.94
N ASP A 227 8.07 6.44 -31.87
CA ASP A 227 7.34 5.19 -31.66
C ASP A 227 8.24 3.97 -31.90
N GLN A 228 9.17 4.06 -32.84
CA GLN A 228 10.22 3.03 -33.03
C GLN A 228 11.13 2.94 -31.82
N ILE A 229 11.52 4.09 -31.24
CA ILE A 229 12.31 4.13 -30.00
C ILE A 229 11.56 3.49 -28.86
N LYS A 230 10.26 3.79 -28.65
CA LYS A 230 9.45 3.17 -27.60
C LYS A 230 9.35 1.66 -27.76
N LYS A 231 9.13 1.18 -28.99
CA LYS A 231 9.06 -0.25 -29.30
C LYS A 231 10.37 -0.94 -28.99
N GLN A 232 11.50 -0.37 -29.41
CA GLN A 232 12.82 -0.91 -29.15
C GLN A 232 13.10 -0.99 -27.65
N ILE A 233 12.84 0.08 -26.89
CA ILE A 233 12.97 0.09 -25.44
C ILE A 233 12.13 -1.01 -24.78
N TYR A 234 10.91 -1.23 -25.26
CA TYR A 234 10.05 -2.29 -24.73
C TYR A 234 10.63 -3.68 -24.99
N GLU A 235 11.11 -3.93 -26.21
CA GLU A 235 11.73 -5.20 -26.60
C GLU A 235 13.03 -5.48 -25.83
N ASP A 236 13.88 -4.47 -25.65
CA ASP A 236 15.13 -4.57 -24.88
C ASP A 236 14.85 -4.90 -23.42
N ARG A 237 13.87 -4.24 -22.80
CA ARG A 237 13.43 -4.53 -21.42
C ARG A 237 12.83 -5.92 -21.27
N LEU A 238 12.10 -6.40 -22.28
CA LEU A 238 11.55 -7.75 -22.30
C LEU A 238 12.68 -8.81 -22.37
N LEU A 239 13.72 -8.54 -23.16
CA LEU A 239 14.89 -9.42 -23.25
C LEU A 239 15.66 -9.52 -21.93
N ILE A 240 15.76 -8.40 -21.20
CA ILE A 240 16.38 -8.33 -19.89
C ILE A 240 15.61 -9.17 -18.88
N LEU A 241 14.30 -8.97 -18.82
CA LEU A 241 13.42 -9.76 -17.94
C LEU A 241 13.53 -11.25 -18.24
N LYS A 242 13.66 -11.64 -19.52
CA LYS A 242 13.83 -13.03 -19.93
C LYS A 242 15.13 -13.63 -19.43
N LYS A 243 16.22 -12.86 -19.42
CA LYS A 243 17.52 -13.33 -18.88
C LYS A 243 17.46 -13.53 -17.37
N LEU A 244 16.82 -12.62 -16.65
CA LEU A 244 16.69 -12.66 -15.20
C LEU A 244 15.71 -13.73 -14.70
N ASP A 245 14.69 -14.10 -15.50
CA ASP A 245 13.80 -15.22 -15.17
C ASP A 245 14.45 -16.61 -15.40
N ALA A 246 15.59 -16.65 -16.11
CA ALA A 246 16.32 -17.88 -16.41
C ALA A 246 17.44 -18.18 -15.41
N GLU A 247 17.81 -17.23 -14.55
CA GLU A 247 18.75 -17.35 -13.42
C GLU A 247 18.03 -17.71 -12.12
#